data_4ee4b87edc5547ebf1a28a671537e84e
#
_entry.id   4ee4b87edc5547ebf1a28a671537e84e
#
_cell.length_a   1.000
_cell.length_b   1.000
_cell.length_c   1.000
_cell.angle_alpha   90.00
_cell.angle_beta   90.00
_cell.angle_gamma   90.00
#
_symmetry.space_group_name_H-M   'P 1'
#
loop_
_entity.id
_entity.type
_entity.pdbx_description
1 polymer ?
#
loop_
_entity_poly.entity_id
_entity_poly.type
_entity_poly.pdbx_seq_one_letter_code
_entity_poly.pdbx_strand_id
1 'polypeptide(L)'
;MTTSTMKWQHGETWYRIVGDLSSKKTPVVVLHGGPGAAHNYVIAIAEIIAATGRPAILYDQLGCGLSTHLQDAPIEFWTPELFMEELDLLTKHLGINENYAVIGQSWGGMLGMQYAATNRPGLKALIVADSPASMKIWSSEAAKLRALLPADVEAALKAAEAANDYTSPEFVAAMDVYYQRHVCRIPFPQNVLDSFAQIEEDPTVYHTMNGPSEFLCIGTLKSWDIHDDLHKISVPTLLLNGAYDEATPGMVQEIHRRIPDVLWEQFPESAHMPHVEEPERFSRIVNGFLDAKLG
;
A
#
# COMPACT_ATOMS: atom_id res chain seq x y z
N MET A 1 18.37 5.11 13.69
CA MET A 1 16.91 4.94 13.63
C MET A 1 16.29 5.66 14.81
N THR A 2 15.27 6.46 14.57
CA THR A 2 14.56 7.22 15.63
C THR A 2 13.06 6.93 15.50
N THR A 3 12.43 6.60 16.62
CA THR A 3 10.97 6.40 16.70
C THR A 3 10.34 7.47 17.58
N SER A 4 9.16 7.97 17.21
CA SER A 4 8.41 8.95 17.99
C SER A 4 6.93 8.91 17.60
N THR A 5 6.14 9.81 18.17
CA THR A 5 4.74 10.01 17.82
C THR A 5 4.46 11.46 17.44
N MET A 6 3.51 11.66 16.55
CA MET A 6 2.92 12.96 16.23
C MET A 6 1.53 13.04 16.84
N LYS A 7 1.26 14.05 17.65
CA LYS A 7 -0.07 14.32 18.21
C LYS A 7 -0.90 15.17 17.26
N TRP A 8 -2.16 14.82 17.08
CA TRP A 8 -3.14 15.57 16.30
C TRP A 8 -4.55 15.34 16.81
N GLN A 9 -5.59 15.86 16.13
CA GLN A 9 -6.97 15.87 16.62
C GLN A 9 -7.57 14.47 16.88
N HIS A 10 -7.05 13.42 16.23
CA HIS A 10 -7.55 12.05 16.33
C HIS A 10 -6.67 11.12 17.16
N GLY A 11 -5.63 11.65 17.80
CA GLY A 11 -4.74 10.87 18.67
C GLY A 11 -3.27 11.03 18.34
N GLU A 12 -2.54 9.94 18.37
CA GLU A 12 -1.10 9.91 18.09
C GLU A 12 -0.81 9.00 16.90
N THR A 13 -0.07 9.51 15.93
CA THR A 13 0.48 8.75 14.81
C THR A 13 1.91 8.35 15.14
N TRP A 14 2.18 7.06 15.22
CA TRP A 14 3.53 6.54 15.41
C TRP A 14 4.31 6.62 14.09
N TYR A 15 5.57 7.02 14.17
CA TYR A 15 6.49 7.01 13.02
C TYR A 15 7.90 6.59 13.40
N ARG A 16 8.65 6.12 12.40
CA ARG A 16 10.07 5.78 12.47
C ARG A 16 10.83 6.44 11.33
N ILE A 17 11.95 7.07 11.68
CA ILE A 17 12.91 7.60 10.73
C ILE A 17 14.07 6.62 10.59
N VAL A 18 14.31 6.16 9.36
CA VAL A 18 15.46 5.33 8.98
C VAL A 18 16.42 6.22 8.19
N GLY A 19 17.65 6.38 8.70
CA GLY A 19 18.59 7.35 8.16
C GLY A 19 18.62 8.67 8.94
N ASP A 20 19.07 9.75 8.31
CA ASP A 20 19.29 11.06 8.93
C ASP A 20 18.53 12.14 8.14
N LEU A 21 17.52 12.78 8.76
CA LEU A 21 16.76 13.87 8.15
C LEU A 21 17.60 15.14 7.89
N SER A 22 18.77 15.27 8.50
CA SER A 22 19.69 16.37 8.17
C SER A 22 20.44 16.15 6.85
N SER A 23 20.29 14.98 6.22
CA SER A 23 20.78 14.70 4.86
C SER A 23 20.24 15.72 3.86
N LYS A 24 21.09 16.05 2.86
CA LYS A 24 20.67 16.92 1.75
C LYS A 24 19.76 16.21 0.74
N LYS A 25 19.65 14.88 0.79
CA LYS A 25 18.78 14.10 -0.09
C LYS A 25 17.33 14.26 0.34
N THR A 26 16.44 14.37 -0.65
CA THR A 26 14.98 14.43 -0.44
C THR A 26 14.51 13.21 0.34
N PRO A 27 13.85 13.36 1.50
CA PRO A 27 13.33 12.24 2.28
C PRO A 27 12.16 11.55 1.56
N VAL A 28 11.96 10.27 1.85
CA VAL A 28 10.86 9.47 1.30
C VAL A 28 9.94 9.02 2.42
N VAL A 29 8.64 9.28 2.28
CA VAL A 29 7.60 8.74 3.18
C VAL A 29 7.07 7.44 2.58
N VAL A 30 7.05 6.39 3.39
CA VAL A 30 6.61 5.05 3.01
C VAL A 30 5.20 4.82 3.57
N LEU A 31 4.23 4.61 2.67
CA LEU A 31 2.84 4.35 3.00
C LEU A 31 2.58 2.85 2.95
N HIS A 32 2.15 2.26 4.07
CA HIS A 32 1.75 0.86 4.11
C HIS A 32 0.36 0.64 3.49
N GLY A 33 0.04 -0.61 3.20
CA GLY A 33 -1.20 -1.07 2.59
C GLY A 33 -2.30 -1.46 3.59
N GLY A 34 -3.16 -2.32 3.15
CA GLY A 34 -4.39 -2.76 3.77
C GLY A 34 -5.60 -2.17 3.04
N PRO A 35 -6.19 -1.02 3.44
CA PRO A 35 -5.88 -0.19 4.62
C PRO A 35 -6.03 -0.97 5.93
N GLY A 36 -5.24 -0.65 6.95
CA GLY A 36 -5.34 -1.39 8.23
C GLY A 36 -4.14 -2.30 8.53
N ALA A 37 -3.20 -2.48 7.58
CA ALA A 37 -1.91 -3.10 7.87
C ALA A 37 -1.02 -2.17 8.72
N ALA A 38 0.26 -2.52 8.91
CA ALA A 38 1.18 -1.70 9.66
C ALA A 38 2.56 -1.64 8.98
N HIS A 39 3.47 -0.84 9.55
CA HIS A 39 4.80 -0.61 8.98
C HIS A 39 5.66 -1.87 8.79
N ASN A 40 5.37 -2.94 9.51
CA ASN A 40 6.22 -4.14 9.62
C ASN A 40 6.61 -4.70 8.25
N TYR A 41 5.64 -4.92 7.37
CA TYR A 41 5.90 -5.56 6.09
C TYR A 41 6.57 -4.63 5.05
N VAL A 42 6.50 -3.30 5.23
CA VAL A 42 7.16 -2.32 4.35
C VAL A 42 8.48 -1.77 4.92
N ILE A 43 8.95 -2.29 6.07
CA ILE A 43 10.20 -1.85 6.69
C ILE A 43 11.40 -2.04 5.75
N ALA A 44 11.43 -3.12 4.98
CA ALA A 44 12.45 -3.39 4.00
C ALA A 44 12.56 -2.28 2.93
N ILE A 45 11.44 -1.66 2.55
CA ILE A 45 11.43 -0.53 1.60
C ILE A 45 12.20 0.65 2.18
N ALA A 46 11.94 1.00 3.44
CA ALA A 46 12.64 2.10 4.10
C ALA A 46 14.14 1.81 4.29
N GLU A 47 14.50 0.58 4.62
CA GLU A 47 15.90 0.16 4.78
C GLU A 47 16.67 0.20 3.45
N ILE A 48 16.05 -0.28 2.37
CA ILE A 48 16.60 -0.22 1.00
C ILE A 48 16.87 1.23 0.59
N ILE A 49 15.94 2.15 0.86
CA ILE A 49 16.10 3.57 0.54
C ILE A 49 17.19 4.19 1.42
N ALA A 50 17.16 3.94 2.72
CA ALA A 50 18.11 4.51 3.68
C ALA A 50 19.55 4.03 3.47
N ALA A 51 19.76 2.85 2.90
CA ALA A 51 21.08 2.33 2.55
C ALA A 51 21.83 3.22 1.56
N THR A 52 21.14 4.07 0.79
CA THR A 52 21.74 5.05 -0.14
C THR A 52 22.06 6.41 0.52
N GLY A 53 21.82 6.55 1.83
CA GLY A 53 21.94 7.81 2.58
C GLY A 53 20.76 8.76 2.38
N ARG A 54 19.66 8.31 1.75
CA ARG A 54 18.39 9.04 1.65
C ARG A 54 17.51 8.67 2.84
N PRO A 55 17.05 9.62 3.67
CA PRO A 55 16.19 9.27 4.80
C PRO A 55 14.83 8.75 4.34
N ALA A 56 14.33 7.73 5.03
CA ALA A 56 13.01 7.17 4.82
C ALA A 56 12.19 7.26 6.10
N ILE A 57 10.92 7.58 5.99
CA ILE A 57 9.98 7.70 7.10
C ILE A 57 8.89 6.63 6.93
N LEU A 58 8.80 5.74 7.91
CA LEU A 58 7.69 4.80 8.08
C LEU A 58 6.72 5.38 9.09
N TYR A 59 5.44 5.18 8.91
CA TYR A 59 4.47 5.45 9.98
C TYR A 59 3.33 4.42 9.92
N ASP A 60 2.71 4.19 11.06
CA ASP A 60 1.45 3.47 11.13
C ASP A 60 0.32 4.48 10.98
N GLN A 61 -0.53 4.28 9.98
CA GLN A 61 -1.68 5.15 9.76
C GLN A 61 -2.65 5.04 10.94
N LEU A 62 -3.49 6.04 11.16
CA LEU A 62 -4.48 6.03 12.22
C LEU A 62 -5.32 4.73 12.20
N GLY A 63 -5.54 4.14 13.36
CA GLY A 63 -6.22 2.86 13.49
C GLY A 63 -5.36 1.64 13.21
N CYS A 64 -4.04 1.81 12.99
CA CYS A 64 -3.14 0.73 12.60
C CYS A 64 -1.92 0.63 13.53
N GLY A 65 -1.42 -0.57 13.73
CA GLY A 65 -0.14 -0.87 14.37
C GLY A 65 0.06 -0.19 15.72
N LEU A 66 1.04 0.72 15.81
CA LEU A 66 1.42 1.44 17.03
C LEU A 66 0.78 2.83 17.14
N SER A 67 -0.02 3.22 16.17
CA SER A 67 -0.81 4.47 16.21
C SER A 67 -2.09 4.31 17.05
N THR A 68 -2.76 5.42 17.33
CA THR A 68 -4.04 5.39 18.07
C THR A 68 -5.08 4.58 17.30
N HIS A 69 -5.74 3.66 18.01
CA HIS A 69 -6.85 2.87 17.52
C HIS A 69 -8.19 3.51 17.93
N LEU A 70 -9.16 3.54 17.01
CA LEU A 70 -10.48 4.15 17.20
C LEU A 70 -11.57 3.15 16.81
N GLN A 71 -11.65 2.04 17.56
CA GLN A 71 -12.54 0.91 17.26
C GLN A 71 -14.04 1.29 17.24
N ASP A 72 -14.43 2.31 18.00
CA ASP A 72 -15.81 2.80 18.07
C ASP A 72 -16.11 3.93 17.05
N ALA A 73 -15.16 4.29 16.18
CA ALA A 73 -15.39 5.32 15.19
C ALA A 73 -16.44 4.85 14.15
N PRO A 74 -17.35 5.74 13.72
CA PRO A 74 -18.38 5.37 12.74
C PRO A 74 -17.75 5.03 11.38
N ILE A 75 -18.45 4.24 10.58
CA ILE A 75 -17.96 3.76 9.27
C ILE A 75 -17.53 4.94 8.37
N GLU A 76 -18.30 6.03 8.39
CA GLU A 76 -18.08 7.23 7.57
C GLU A 76 -16.85 8.03 7.98
N PHE A 77 -16.26 7.74 9.13
CA PHE A 77 -15.02 8.36 9.61
C PHE A 77 -13.81 7.91 8.76
N TRP A 78 -13.81 6.66 8.33
CA TRP A 78 -12.68 6.05 7.61
C TRP A 78 -12.73 6.36 6.12
N THR A 79 -12.06 7.45 5.72
CA THR A 79 -12.02 7.93 4.34
C THR A 79 -10.59 8.15 3.86
N PRO A 80 -10.30 8.09 2.55
CA PRO A 80 -8.98 8.45 2.02
C PRO A 80 -8.52 9.85 2.44
N GLU A 81 -9.44 10.80 2.54
CA GLU A 81 -9.15 12.20 2.93
C GLU A 81 -8.61 12.31 4.35
N LEU A 82 -9.08 11.47 5.29
CA LEU A 82 -8.55 11.38 6.64
C LEU A 82 -7.04 11.02 6.64
N PHE A 83 -6.67 10.02 5.88
CA PHE A 83 -5.27 9.56 5.77
C PHE A 83 -4.40 10.55 4.97
N MET A 84 -4.98 11.28 4.03
CA MET A 84 -4.29 12.38 3.35
C MET A 84 -4.00 13.55 4.28
N GLU A 85 -4.95 13.90 5.18
CA GLU A 85 -4.74 14.91 6.23
C GLU A 85 -3.64 14.46 7.19
N GLU A 86 -3.66 13.20 7.62
CA GLU A 86 -2.62 12.64 8.49
C GLU A 86 -1.22 12.75 7.85
N LEU A 87 -1.09 12.42 6.55
CA LEU A 87 0.16 12.56 5.81
C LEU A 87 0.63 14.02 5.71
N ASP A 88 -0.27 14.97 5.45
CA ASP A 88 0.04 16.40 5.46
C ASP A 88 0.56 16.87 6.83
N LEU A 89 -0.08 16.44 7.90
CA LEU A 89 0.32 16.77 9.27
C LEU A 89 1.67 16.14 9.63
N LEU A 90 1.91 14.89 9.23
CA LEU A 90 3.17 14.20 9.47
C LEU A 90 4.35 14.88 8.74
N THR A 91 4.19 15.20 7.46
CA THR A 91 5.24 15.89 6.70
C THR A 91 5.55 17.27 7.28
N LYS A 92 4.53 17.99 7.74
CA LYS A 92 4.66 19.27 8.42
C LYS A 92 5.34 19.14 9.80
N HIS A 93 4.93 18.13 10.60
CA HIS A 93 5.53 17.84 11.91
C HIS A 93 7.03 17.56 11.80
N LEU A 94 7.43 16.85 10.75
CA LEU A 94 8.83 16.52 10.47
C LEU A 94 9.63 17.65 9.77
N GLY A 95 8.96 18.74 9.37
CA GLY A 95 9.59 19.86 8.67
C GLY A 95 10.02 19.53 7.24
N ILE A 96 9.41 18.54 6.60
CA ILE A 96 9.74 18.09 5.24
C ILE A 96 8.67 18.44 4.20
N ASN A 97 7.59 19.09 4.62
CA ASN A 97 6.41 19.39 3.78
C ASN A 97 6.69 20.18 2.50
N GLU A 98 7.87 20.81 2.36
CA GLU A 98 8.29 21.52 1.15
C GLU A 98 9.15 20.69 0.20
N ASN A 99 9.69 19.54 0.67
CA ASN A 99 10.59 18.69 -0.12
C ASN A 99 10.57 17.24 0.38
N TYR A 100 9.76 16.39 -0.22
CA TYR A 100 9.67 14.96 0.08
C TYR A 100 9.21 14.17 -1.15
N ALA A 101 9.45 12.87 -1.13
CA ALA A 101 8.85 11.91 -2.06
C ALA A 101 7.96 10.92 -1.28
N VAL A 102 7.11 10.23 -1.99
CA VAL A 102 6.22 9.20 -1.44
C VAL A 102 6.44 7.89 -2.18
N ILE A 103 6.52 6.80 -1.44
CA ILE A 103 6.35 5.45 -1.95
C ILE A 103 5.21 4.78 -1.20
N GLY A 104 4.21 4.29 -1.92
CA GLY A 104 3.10 3.57 -1.35
C GLY A 104 2.95 2.18 -1.96
N GLN A 105 2.67 1.18 -1.12
CA GLN A 105 2.42 -0.19 -1.53
C GLN A 105 0.94 -0.51 -1.29
N SER A 106 0.26 -1.14 -2.27
CA SER A 106 -1.14 -1.54 -2.19
C SER A 106 -2.05 -0.34 -1.89
N TRP A 107 -2.85 -0.37 -0.82
CA TRP A 107 -3.59 0.81 -0.36
C TRP A 107 -2.71 2.06 -0.22
N GLY A 108 -1.47 1.93 0.25
CA GLY A 108 -0.54 3.07 0.33
C GLY A 108 -0.27 3.71 -1.02
N GLY A 109 -0.26 2.94 -2.11
CA GLY A 109 -0.13 3.46 -3.47
C GLY A 109 -1.42 4.08 -3.99
N MET A 110 -2.60 3.54 -3.63
CA MET A 110 -3.90 4.16 -3.89
C MET A 110 -3.98 5.54 -3.26
N LEU A 111 -3.65 5.63 -1.96
CA LEU A 111 -3.57 6.87 -1.21
C LEU A 111 -2.56 7.84 -1.82
N GLY A 112 -1.37 7.35 -2.19
CA GLY A 112 -0.31 8.14 -2.82
C GLY A 112 -0.73 8.75 -4.15
N MET A 113 -1.45 8.00 -5.00
CA MET A 113 -1.99 8.52 -6.27
C MET A 113 -3.06 9.58 -6.04
N GLN A 114 -4.04 9.34 -5.15
CA GLN A 114 -5.08 10.33 -4.82
C GLN A 114 -4.47 11.59 -4.22
N TYR A 115 -3.51 11.43 -3.31
CA TYR A 115 -2.77 12.53 -2.71
C TYR A 115 -2.00 13.37 -3.75
N ALA A 116 -1.26 12.74 -4.65
CA ALA A 116 -0.50 13.41 -5.70
C ALA A 116 -1.41 14.15 -6.71
N ALA A 117 -2.59 13.60 -7.00
CA ALA A 117 -3.57 14.22 -7.90
C ALA A 117 -4.17 15.52 -7.33
N THR A 118 -4.04 15.78 -6.02
CA THR A 118 -4.50 17.03 -5.39
C THR A 118 -3.46 18.16 -5.36
N ASN A 119 -2.38 18.02 -6.12
CA ASN A 119 -1.32 19.02 -6.28
C ASN A 119 -0.68 19.49 -4.97
N ARG A 120 0.23 18.67 -4.44
CA ARG A 120 1.03 18.96 -3.22
C ARG A 120 2.39 19.56 -3.62
N PRO A 121 2.63 20.86 -3.47
CA PRO A 121 3.84 21.51 -4.00
C PRO A 121 5.16 20.95 -3.43
N GLY A 122 5.12 20.41 -2.22
CA GLY A 122 6.28 19.79 -1.57
C GLY A 122 6.58 18.39 -2.06
N LEU A 123 5.62 17.68 -2.66
CA LEU A 123 5.82 16.35 -3.24
C LEU A 123 6.69 16.48 -4.50
N LYS A 124 7.80 15.72 -4.57
CA LYS A 124 8.78 15.80 -5.67
C LYS A 124 8.80 14.55 -6.55
N ALA A 125 8.39 13.42 -6.05
CA ALA A 125 8.26 12.17 -6.80
C ALA A 125 7.27 11.23 -6.11
N LEU A 126 6.66 10.35 -6.90
CA LEU A 126 5.75 9.30 -6.42
C LEU A 126 6.22 7.94 -6.91
N ILE A 127 6.22 6.95 -6.03
CA ILE A 127 6.37 5.53 -6.39
C ILE A 127 5.11 4.81 -5.94
N VAL A 128 4.49 4.10 -6.86
CA VAL A 128 3.27 3.33 -6.65
C VAL A 128 3.60 1.86 -6.88
N ALA A 129 3.55 1.06 -5.84
CA ALA A 129 3.84 -0.36 -5.89
C ALA A 129 2.55 -1.17 -5.68
N ASP A 130 2.26 -2.04 -6.64
CA ASP A 130 1.25 -3.09 -6.51
C ASP A 130 -0.16 -2.54 -6.16
N SER A 131 -0.62 -1.51 -6.88
CA SER A 131 -1.82 -0.75 -6.50
C SER A 131 -2.79 -0.53 -7.66
N PRO A 132 -4.11 -0.65 -7.43
CA PRO A 132 -5.13 -0.25 -8.39
C PRO A 132 -5.40 1.27 -8.33
N ALA A 133 -6.05 1.80 -9.37
CA ALA A 133 -6.66 3.13 -9.35
C ALA A 133 -8.20 3.08 -9.35
N SER A 134 -8.79 1.89 -9.32
CA SER A 134 -10.24 1.65 -9.24
C SER A 134 -10.52 0.30 -8.58
N MET A 135 -11.31 0.32 -7.52
CA MET A 135 -11.73 -0.92 -6.84
C MET A 135 -12.76 -1.72 -7.64
N LYS A 136 -13.46 -1.08 -8.56
CA LYS A 136 -14.32 -1.80 -9.53
C LYS A 136 -13.48 -2.66 -10.49
N ILE A 137 -12.36 -2.12 -10.99
CA ILE A 137 -11.44 -2.88 -11.85
C ILE A 137 -10.74 -3.95 -11.04
N TRP A 138 -10.27 -3.63 -9.83
CA TRP A 138 -9.69 -4.59 -8.89
C TRP A 138 -10.59 -5.82 -8.71
N SER A 139 -11.85 -5.61 -8.33
CA SER A 139 -12.81 -6.71 -8.12
C SER A 139 -13.05 -7.53 -9.39
N SER A 140 -13.06 -6.89 -10.56
CA SER A 140 -13.18 -7.59 -11.85
C SER A 140 -11.95 -8.46 -12.14
N GLU A 141 -10.75 -7.96 -11.88
CA GLU A 141 -9.50 -8.72 -12.09
C GLU A 141 -9.37 -9.84 -11.05
N ALA A 142 -9.68 -9.58 -9.78
CA ALA A 142 -9.72 -10.61 -8.75
C ALA A 142 -10.64 -11.77 -9.12
N ALA A 143 -11.83 -11.47 -9.68
CA ALA A 143 -12.75 -12.51 -10.18
C ALA A 143 -12.14 -13.36 -11.31
N LYS A 144 -11.33 -12.75 -12.20
CA LYS A 144 -10.63 -13.48 -13.26
C LYS A 144 -9.52 -14.37 -12.69
N LEU A 145 -8.74 -13.86 -11.74
CA LEU A 145 -7.69 -14.65 -11.08
C LEU A 145 -8.30 -15.84 -10.29
N ARG A 146 -9.39 -15.61 -9.59
CA ARG A 146 -10.13 -16.66 -8.87
C ARG A 146 -10.67 -17.74 -9.81
N ALA A 147 -11.13 -17.37 -11.00
CA ALA A 147 -11.60 -18.32 -12.01
C ALA A 147 -10.49 -19.28 -12.53
N LEU A 148 -9.22 -18.96 -12.26
CA LEU A 148 -8.05 -19.79 -12.58
C LEU A 148 -7.59 -20.67 -11.40
N LEU A 149 -8.24 -20.58 -10.24
CA LEU A 149 -7.99 -21.44 -9.09
C LEU A 149 -8.51 -22.86 -9.34
N PRO A 150 -8.03 -23.87 -8.60
CA PRO A 150 -8.67 -25.18 -8.56
C PRO A 150 -10.17 -25.06 -8.25
N ALA A 151 -10.98 -25.91 -8.87
CA ALA A 151 -12.45 -25.80 -8.80
C ALA A 151 -12.98 -25.96 -7.35
N ASP A 152 -12.34 -26.81 -6.55
CA ASP A 152 -12.65 -27.01 -5.13
C ASP A 152 -12.31 -25.79 -4.29
N VAL A 153 -11.20 -25.10 -4.57
CA VAL A 153 -10.79 -23.86 -3.90
C VAL A 153 -11.81 -22.75 -4.17
N GLU A 154 -12.16 -22.52 -5.44
CA GLU A 154 -13.15 -21.49 -5.80
C GLU A 154 -14.54 -21.81 -5.25
N ALA A 155 -14.91 -23.10 -5.19
CA ALA A 155 -16.17 -23.54 -4.56
C ALA A 155 -16.19 -23.24 -3.05
N ALA A 156 -15.08 -23.44 -2.33
CA ALA A 156 -14.96 -23.11 -0.90
C ALA A 156 -15.10 -21.60 -0.67
N LEU A 157 -14.42 -20.75 -1.47
CA LEU A 157 -14.55 -19.31 -1.40
C LEU A 157 -16.00 -18.85 -1.60
N LYS A 158 -16.67 -19.34 -2.63
CA LYS A 158 -18.09 -19.04 -2.91
C LYS A 158 -19.03 -19.51 -1.82
N ALA A 159 -18.78 -20.68 -1.23
CA ALA A 159 -19.60 -21.19 -0.12
C ALA A 159 -19.51 -20.29 1.11
N ALA A 160 -18.29 -19.85 1.46
CA ALA A 160 -18.03 -18.91 2.55
C ALA A 160 -18.72 -17.56 2.33
N GLU A 161 -18.60 -17.00 1.11
CA GLU A 161 -19.26 -15.75 0.72
C GLU A 161 -20.79 -15.84 0.82
N ALA A 162 -21.37 -16.97 0.35
CA ALA A 162 -22.81 -17.21 0.45
C ALA A 162 -23.30 -17.36 1.89
N ALA A 163 -22.46 -17.90 2.78
CA ALA A 163 -22.72 -18.04 4.20
C ALA A 163 -22.36 -16.80 5.03
N ASN A 164 -21.64 -15.84 4.42
CA ASN A 164 -21.01 -14.72 5.12
C ASN A 164 -20.11 -15.19 6.28
N ASP A 165 -19.40 -16.31 6.06
CA ASP A 165 -18.48 -16.95 7.03
C ASP A 165 -17.05 -16.90 6.47
N TYR A 166 -16.30 -15.91 6.91
CA TYR A 166 -14.92 -15.65 6.48
C TYR A 166 -13.88 -16.15 7.48
N THR A 167 -14.31 -16.94 8.48
CA THR A 167 -13.45 -17.47 9.55
C THR A 167 -13.34 -19.00 9.53
N SER A 168 -14.11 -19.67 8.69
CA SER A 168 -14.07 -21.14 8.58
C SER A 168 -12.70 -21.63 8.11
N PRO A 169 -12.23 -22.79 8.60
CA PRO A 169 -10.97 -23.38 8.15
C PRO A 169 -10.91 -23.60 6.63
N GLU A 170 -12.05 -23.91 6.01
CA GLU A 170 -12.19 -24.11 4.57
C GLU A 170 -11.97 -22.81 3.81
N PHE A 171 -12.50 -21.67 4.29
CA PHE A 171 -12.25 -20.36 3.72
C PHE A 171 -10.78 -19.96 3.84
N VAL A 172 -10.19 -20.09 5.03
CA VAL A 172 -8.79 -19.76 5.29
C VAL A 172 -7.86 -20.56 4.38
N ALA A 173 -8.08 -21.88 4.28
CA ALA A 173 -7.27 -22.73 3.41
C ALA A 173 -7.42 -22.35 1.92
N ALA A 174 -8.61 -21.99 1.48
CA ALA A 174 -8.86 -21.55 0.10
C ALA A 174 -8.23 -20.16 -0.18
N MET A 175 -8.31 -19.23 0.78
CA MET A 175 -7.67 -17.93 0.73
C MET A 175 -6.15 -18.04 0.63
N ASP A 176 -5.53 -18.94 1.39
CA ASP A 176 -4.09 -19.21 1.34
C ASP A 176 -3.63 -19.64 -0.06
N VAL A 177 -4.42 -20.43 -0.78
CA VAL A 177 -4.09 -20.80 -2.16
C VAL A 177 -4.08 -19.58 -3.09
N TYR A 178 -5.00 -18.63 -2.92
CA TYR A 178 -4.99 -17.37 -3.66
C TYR A 178 -3.77 -16.52 -3.28
N TYR A 179 -3.50 -16.37 -1.99
CA TYR A 179 -2.41 -15.54 -1.47
C TYR A 179 -1.04 -16.04 -1.94
N GLN A 180 -0.81 -17.36 -1.94
CA GLN A 180 0.43 -17.95 -2.44
C GLN A 180 0.64 -17.74 -3.95
N ARG A 181 -0.40 -17.43 -4.71
CA ARG A 181 -0.30 -17.17 -6.15
C ARG A 181 -0.15 -15.70 -6.48
N HIS A 182 -0.90 -14.83 -5.74
CA HIS A 182 -1.17 -13.46 -6.13
C HIS A 182 -0.75 -12.41 -5.11
N VAL A 183 -0.47 -12.80 -3.85
CA VAL A 183 0.01 -11.90 -2.80
C VAL A 183 1.51 -12.08 -2.55
N CYS A 184 1.97 -13.29 -2.24
CA CYS A 184 3.39 -13.57 -2.07
C CYS A 184 3.70 -15.02 -2.45
N ARG A 185 4.60 -15.23 -3.42
CA ARG A 185 4.91 -16.55 -3.99
C ARG A 185 6.02 -17.31 -3.26
N ILE A 186 6.63 -16.66 -2.27
CA ILE A 186 7.57 -17.27 -1.32
C ILE A 186 6.91 -17.39 0.05
N PRO A 187 7.43 -18.21 0.98
CA PRO A 187 6.93 -18.21 2.35
C PRO A 187 6.95 -16.80 2.95
N PHE A 188 5.85 -16.40 3.58
CA PHE A 188 5.78 -15.08 4.19
C PHE A 188 6.88 -14.89 5.25
N PRO A 189 7.72 -13.85 5.14
CA PRO A 189 8.65 -13.49 6.21
C PRO A 189 7.93 -13.08 7.49
N GLN A 190 8.60 -13.15 8.63
CA GLN A 190 8.00 -12.88 9.94
C GLN A 190 7.38 -11.48 10.02
N ASN A 191 8.04 -10.47 9.47
CA ASN A 191 7.52 -9.09 9.46
C ASN A 191 6.22 -8.92 8.65
N VAL A 192 5.98 -9.74 7.64
CA VAL A 192 4.69 -9.80 6.92
C VAL A 192 3.63 -10.47 7.79
N LEU A 193 3.97 -11.60 8.41
CA LEU A 193 3.07 -12.29 9.35
C LEU A 193 2.69 -11.41 10.54
N ASP A 194 3.65 -10.66 11.08
CA ASP A 194 3.39 -9.70 12.17
C ASP A 194 2.40 -8.61 11.74
N SER A 195 2.47 -8.14 10.49
CA SER A 195 1.53 -7.15 9.97
C SER A 195 0.12 -7.73 9.77
N PHE A 196 0.01 -8.98 9.32
CA PHE A 196 -1.28 -9.66 9.22
C PHE A 196 -1.90 -9.91 10.60
N ALA A 197 -1.08 -10.34 11.59
CA ALA A 197 -1.54 -10.51 12.96
C ALA A 197 -2.11 -9.21 13.56
N GLN A 198 -1.51 -8.06 13.24
CA GLN A 198 -2.03 -6.76 13.70
C GLN A 198 -3.39 -6.40 13.07
N ILE A 199 -3.64 -6.78 11.81
CA ILE A 199 -4.98 -6.65 11.21
C ILE A 199 -6.00 -7.54 11.96
N GLU A 200 -5.60 -8.75 12.36
CA GLU A 200 -6.48 -9.65 13.11
C GLU A 200 -6.75 -9.16 14.53
N GLU A 201 -5.76 -8.53 15.19
CA GLU A 201 -5.91 -7.93 16.52
C GLU A 201 -6.89 -6.75 16.53
N ASP A 202 -6.86 -5.92 15.48
CA ASP A 202 -7.84 -4.83 15.27
C ASP A 202 -8.21 -4.70 13.78
N PRO A 203 -9.26 -5.38 13.33
CA PRO A 203 -9.70 -5.36 11.95
C PRO A 203 -10.52 -4.12 11.57
N THR A 204 -10.70 -3.15 12.46
CA THR A 204 -11.62 -2.02 12.29
C THR A 204 -11.41 -1.30 10.96
N VAL A 205 -10.18 -0.86 10.66
CA VAL A 205 -9.89 -0.13 9.42
C VAL A 205 -10.02 -1.05 8.20
N TYR A 206 -9.40 -2.25 8.27
CA TYR A 206 -9.37 -3.18 7.15
C TYR A 206 -10.77 -3.62 6.73
N HIS A 207 -11.57 -4.11 7.69
CA HIS A 207 -12.92 -4.61 7.38
C HIS A 207 -13.87 -3.48 7.00
N THR A 208 -13.73 -2.27 7.58
CA THR A 208 -14.57 -1.13 7.23
C THR A 208 -14.30 -0.63 5.83
N MET A 209 -13.03 -0.50 5.44
CA MET A 209 -12.68 0.13 4.18
C MET A 209 -12.56 -0.87 3.03
N ASN A 210 -11.92 -2.02 3.24
CA ASN A 210 -11.74 -3.06 2.24
C ASN A 210 -12.78 -4.17 2.39
N GLY A 211 -12.63 -5.04 3.35
CA GLY A 211 -13.47 -6.22 3.54
C GLY A 211 -12.68 -7.37 4.16
N PRO A 212 -13.16 -8.61 4.06
CA PRO A 212 -12.60 -9.76 4.77
C PRO A 212 -11.33 -10.34 4.11
N SER A 213 -10.98 -9.93 2.88
CA SER A 213 -9.80 -10.44 2.15
C SER A 213 -9.40 -9.51 1.02
N GLU A 214 -8.20 -9.70 0.46
CA GLU A 214 -7.67 -8.90 -0.65
C GLU A 214 -8.57 -8.95 -1.89
N PHE A 215 -9.13 -10.10 -2.21
CA PHE A 215 -9.96 -10.31 -3.41
C PHE A 215 -11.45 -10.00 -3.22
N LEU A 216 -11.89 -9.55 -2.03
CA LEU A 216 -13.31 -9.26 -1.74
C LEU A 216 -13.49 -7.89 -1.11
N CYS A 217 -13.50 -6.86 -1.94
CA CYS A 217 -13.75 -5.49 -1.47
C CYS A 217 -15.25 -5.20 -1.39
N ILE A 218 -15.80 -5.26 -0.17
CA ILE A 218 -17.21 -4.95 0.16
C ILE A 218 -17.35 -3.73 1.07
N GLY A 219 -16.24 -3.18 1.55
CA GLY A 219 -16.17 -2.02 2.42
C GLY A 219 -16.42 -0.68 1.70
N THR A 220 -16.06 0.41 2.37
CA THR A 220 -16.31 1.77 1.85
C THR A 220 -15.54 2.08 0.58
N LEU A 221 -14.42 1.40 0.34
CA LEU A 221 -13.61 1.56 -0.88
C LEU A 221 -14.21 0.90 -2.13
N LYS A 222 -15.26 0.09 -2.02
CA LYS A 222 -15.85 -0.66 -3.17
C LYS A 222 -16.20 0.18 -4.40
N SER A 223 -16.46 1.48 -4.20
CA SER A 223 -16.78 2.43 -5.27
C SER A 223 -15.66 3.44 -5.53
N TRP A 224 -14.50 3.31 -4.84
CA TRP A 224 -13.39 4.22 -5.03
C TRP A 224 -12.79 4.07 -6.43
N ASP A 225 -12.63 5.20 -7.11
CA ASP A 225 -12.09 5.29 -8.47
C ASP A 225 -11.48 6.66 -8.70
N ILE A 226 -10.20 6.71 -9.09
CA ILE A 226 -9.48 7.96 -9.39
C ILE A 226 -8.92 7.99 -10.82
N HIS A 227 -9.37 7.10 -11.71
CA HIS A 227 -8.85 7.03 -13.08
C HIS A 227 -8.92 8.39 -13.79
N ASP A 228 -10.01 9.11 -13.61
CA ASP A 228 -10.20 10.42 -14.25
C ASP A 228 -9.29 11.51 -13.67
N ASP A 229 -8.72 11.29 -12.49
CA ASP A 229 -7.84 12.24 -11.83
C ASP A 229 -6.33 11.95 -12.02
N LEU A 230 -5.97 10.77 -12.52
CA LEU A 230 -4.57 10.37 -12.71
C LEU A 230 -3.76 11.34 -13.59
N HIS A 231 -4.40 11.98 -14.55
CA HIS A 231 -3.76 12.97 -15.43
C HIS A 231 -3.33 14.26 -14.69
N LYS A 232 -3.82 14.47 -13.46
CA LYS A 232 -3.45 15.61 -12.60
C LYS A 232 -2.14 15.37 -11.83
N ILE A 233 -1.66 14.11 -11.77
CA ILE A 233 -0.37 13.80 -11.16
C ILE A 233 0.74 14.41 -11.99
N SER A 234 1.36 15.47 -11.47
CA SER A 234 2.35 16.28 -12.17
C SER A 234 3.79 15.96 -11.79
N VAL A 235 4.01 15.14 -10.78
CA VAL A 235 5.34 14.73 -10.32
C VAL A 235 5.83 13.49 -11.07
N PRO A 236 7.15 13.33 -11.28
CA PRO A 236 7.70 12.09 -11.79
C PRO A 236 7.19 10.89 -11.01
N THR A 237 6.65 9.91 -11.71
CA THR A 237 6.02 8.73 -11.09
C THR A 237 6.67 7.45 -11.59
N LEU A 238 6.84 6.49 -10.68
CA LEU A 238 7.26 5.13 -10.98
C LEU A 238 6.16 4.16 -10.55
N LEU A 239 5.67 3.35 -11.47
CA LEU A 239 4.74 2.25 -11.20
C LEU A 239 5.53 0.94 -11.10
N LEU A 240 5.23 0.14 -10.10
CA LEU A 240 5.82 -1.18 -9.87
C LEU A 240 4.69 -2.20 -9.70
N ASN A 241 4.87 -3.41 -10.24
CA ASN A 241 4.02 -4.55 -9.90
C ASN A 241 4.69 -5.87 -10.25
N GLY A 242 4.25 -6.95 -9.62
CA GLY A 242 4.64 -8.30 -9.99
C GLY A 242 3.91 -8.82 -11.24
N ALA A 243 4.51 -9.79 -11.93
CA ALA A 243 3.88 -10.46 -13.07
C ALA A 243 2.68 -11.32 -12.66
N TYR A 244 2.66 -11.75 -11.40
CA TYR A 244 1.63 -12.61 -10.81
C TYR A 244 0.74 -11.86 -9.81
N ASP A 245 0.92 -10.56 -9.71
CA ASP A 245 0.22 -9.66 -8.78
C ASP A 245 -1.29 -9.66 -9.01
N GLU A 246 -2.05 -9.51 -7.93
CA GLU A 246 -3.48 -9.21 -7.98
C GLU A 246 -3.76 -7.80 -8.52
N ALA A 247 -2.84 -6.82 -8.34
CA ALA A 247 -2.77 -5.60 -9.14
C ALA A 247 -2.21 -5.94 -10.54
N THR A 248 -3.05 -6.57 -11.36
CA THR A 248 -2.62 -7.19 -12.61
C THR A 248 -1.89 -6.21 -13.54
N PRO A 249 -0.96 -6.71 -14.39
CA PRO A 249 -0.30 -5.87 -15.38
C PRO A 249 -1.26 -5.08 -16.27
N GLY A 250 -2.47 -5.62 -16.51
CA GLY A 250 -3.52 -4.91 -17.25
C GLY A 250 -4.02 -3.66 -16.53
N MET A 251 -4.22 -3.74 -15.21
CA MET A 251 -4.59 -2.58 -14.38
C MET A 251 -3.49 -1.52 -14.36
N VAL A 252 -2.25 -1.94 -14.13
CA VAL A 252 -1.11 -1.00 -14.09
C VAL A 252 -0.88 -0.34 -15.44
N GLN A 253 -1.09 -1.05 -16.55
CA GLN A 253 -1.03 -0.47 -17.89
C GLN A 253 -2.06 0.65 -18.09
N GLU A 254 -3.26 0.53 -17.53
CA GLU A 254 -4.28 1.58 -17.61
C GLU A 254 -3.89 2.82 -16.79
N ILE A 255 -3.24 2.64 -15.62
CA ILE A 255 -2.67 3.74 -14.83
C ILE A 255 -1.54 4.42 -15.61
N HIS A 256 -0.61 3.63 -16.15
CA HIS A 256 0.53 4.11 -16.95
C HIS A 256 0.12 5.00 -18.12
N ARG A 257 -0.99 4.69 -18.77
CA ARG A 257 -1.49 5.49 -19.92
C ARG A 257 -2.03 6.87 -19.52
N ARG A 258 -2.34 7.10 -18.23
CA ARG A 258 -3.03 8.29 -17.75
C ARG A 258 -2.14 9.28 -17.02
N ILE A 259 -1.04 8.81 -16.41
CA ILE A 259 -0.09 9.68 -15.71
C ILE A 259 0.90 10.27 -16.72
N PRO A 260 1.12 11.60 -16.76
CA PRO A 260 1.94 12.23 -17.82
C PRO A 260 3.43 11.88 -17.79
N ASP A 261 4.12 11.97 -16.61
CA ASP A 261 5.55 11.64 -16.45
C ASP A 261 5.66 10.36 -15.62
N VAL A 262 5.56 9.22 -16.30
CA VAL A 262 5.49 7.92 -15.65
C VAL A 262 6.44 6.90 -16.27
N LEU A 263 7.09 6.13 -15.42
CA LEU A 263 7.82 4.90 -15.77
C LEU A 263 7.07 3.71 -15.17
N TRP A 264 7.21 2.55 -15.80
CA TRP A 264 6.64 1.30 -15.30
C TRP A 264 7.66 0.17 -15.39
N GLU A 265 7.86 -0.50 -14.26
CA GLU A 265 8.74 -1.66 -14.14
C GLU A 265 7.95 -2.84 -13.56
N GLN A 266 7.96 -3.95 -14.28
CA GLN A 266 7.33 -5.20 -13.87
C GLN A 266 8.36 -6.18 -13.31
N PHE A 267 8.03 -6.86 -12.22
CA PHE A 267 8.85 -7.87 -11.58
C PHE A 267 8.44 -9.27 -12.06
N PRO A 268 9.28 -9.97 -12.82
CA PRO A 268 8.87 -11.18 -13.53
C PRO A 268 8.60 -12.38 -12.62
N GLU A 269 9.18 -12.42 -11.42
CA GLU A 269 9.05 -13.54 -10.48
C GLU A 269 8.16 -13.23 -9.28
N SER A 270 7.69 -11.98 -9.14
CA SER A 270 6.93 -11.52 -7.99
C SER A 270 5.42 -11.51 -8.23
N ALA A 271 4.68 -11.56 -7.11
CA ALA A 271 3.29 -11.20 -6.99
C ALA A 271 3.14 -9.79 -6.39
N HIS A 272 2.38 -9.61 -5.32
CA HIS A 272 2.03 -8.33 -4.69
C HIS A 272 3.11 -7.74 -3.79
N MET A 273 4.23 -8.45 -3.58
CA MET A 273 5.29 -8.01 -2.67
C MET A 273 6.69 -8.06 -3.30
N PRO A 274 6.96 -7.35 -4.43
CA PRO A 274 8.28 -7.38 -5.07
C PRO A 274 9.43 -6.96 -4.15
N HIS A 275 9.17 -6.10 -3.16
CA HIS A 275 10.15 -5.69 -2.15
C HIS A 275 10.58 -6.84 -1.22
N VAL A 276 9.77 -7.91 -1.14
CA VAL A 276 10.03 -9.13 -0.38
C VAL A 276 10.54 -10.24 -1.30
N GLU A 277 9.95 -10.39 -2.48
CA GLU A 277 10.17 -11.51 -3.40
C GLU A 277 11.41 -11.32 -4.29
N GLU A 278 11.70 -10.08 -4.72
CA GLU A 278 12.87 -9.72 -5.56
C GLU A 278 13.60 -8.48 -4.99
N PRO A 279 14.08 -8.50 -3.72
CA PRO A 279 14.55 -7.32 -3.00
C PRO A 279 15.75 -6.61 -3.66
N GLU A 280 16.69 -7.33 -4.28
CA GLU A 280 17.82 -6.71 -4.96
C GLU A 280 17.39 -5.95 -6.22
N ARG A 281 16.44 -6.52 -6.99
CA ARG A 281 15.87 -5.85 -8.16
C ARG A 281 15.07 -4.64 -7.75
N PHE A 282 14.24 -4.77 -6.69
CA PHE A 282 13.45 -3.69 -6.12
C PHE A 282 14.35 -2.53 -5.67
N SER A 283 15.41 -2.83 -4.90
CA SER A 283 16.40 -1.85 -4.46
C SER A 283 17.02 -1.07 -5.63
N ARG A 284 17.47 -1.78 -6.66
CA ARG A 284 18.11 -1.15 -7.82
C ARG A 284 17.15 -0.22 -8.58
N ILE A 285 15.90 -0.63 -8.79
CA ILE A 285 14.91 0.12 -9.55
C ILE A 285 14.47 1.35 -8.77
N VAL A 286 14.07 1.19 -7.50
CA VAL A 286 13.58 2.28 -6.64
C VAL A 286 14.69 3.32 -6.43
N ASN A 287 15.88 2.92 -6.02
CA ASN A 287 16.97 3.86 -5.79
C ASN A 287 17.45 4.52 -7.09
N GLY A 288 17.49 3.77 -8.20
CA GLY A 288 17.82 4.33 -9.51
C GLY A 288 16.85 5.42 -9.95
N PHE A 289 15.55 5.23 -9.74
CA PHE A 289 14.53 6.25 -10.01
C PHE A 289 14.69 7.47 -9.10
N LEU A 290 14.84 7.26 -7.79
CA LEU A 290 14.99 8.35 -6.82
C LEU A 290 16.24 9.18 -7.08
N ASP A 291 17.37 8.56 -7.41
CA ASP A 291 18.61 9.27 -7.72
C ASP A 291 18.51 10.02 -9.07
N ALA A 292 17.85 9.44 -10.06
CA ALA A 292 17.65 10.09 -11.37
C ALA A 292 16.72 11.31 -11.31
N LYS A 293 15.72 11.29 -10.44
CA LYS A 293 14.68 12.36 -10.37
C LYS A 293 14.94 13.38 -9.25
N LEU A 294 15.67 13.00 -8.20
CA LEU A 294 15.83 13.81 -6.98
C LEU A 294 17.31 14.14 -6.63
N GLY A 295 18.27 13.50 -7.24
CA GLY A 295 19.69 13.66 -6.98
C GLY A 295 20.22 12.88 -5.78
#